data_7ff725c8f25baf29030b39149f1cea37
#
_entry.id   7ff725c8f25baf29030b39149f1cea37
#
_cell.length_a   1.000
_cell.length_b   1.000
_cell.length_c   1.000
_cell.angle_alpha   90.00
_cell.angle_beta   90.00
_cell.angle_gamma   90.00
#
_symmetry.space_group_name_H-M   'P 1'
#
loop_
_entity.id
_entity.type
_entity.pdbx_description
1 polymer ?
#
loop_
_entity_poly.entity_id
_entity_poly.type
_entity_poly.pdbx_seq_one_letter_code
_entity_poly.pdbx_strand_id
1 'polypeptide(L)'
;NGEIFDGVHVGDLENDTEVMFHHLALCSSEADILSLFSSLRGPWSFIYYQASRHSLWFGRDYFGRRSLLWQFSNEDDSAFCLTSVSVYSESGNRWQEVPASGIFKIDLKAYATTKSLSLTLFPWKYRCTEKAAEDIFINVLDQVSKDLPNHISLAMNGSKLCLTAPVIPLNKTISEASGEYPGTNFSNIIHMVSVETLQGFLAEEHKKKLVHQFIDVLSEAVKRRVLFLFRDEDQKTREVTSMPNRKAHVAVLFSGGIDSIVIAALADKHVPLGEPIDLLNVAFMMKEQAKQKGMAKKHTNWEVQLDLLCPQESCKDLDAK
;
A
#
# COMPACT_ATOMS: atom_id res chain seq x y z
N ASN A 1 3.20 11.64 0.94
CA ASN A 1 2.62 10.74 1.92
C ASN A 1 3.00 9.31 1.57
N GLY A 2 3.68 8.60 2.49
CA GLY A 2 4.12 7.24 2.22
C GLY A 2 5.44 6.90 2.89
N GLU A 3 6.14 5.95 2.30
CA GLU A 3 7.44 5.45 2.74
C GLU A 3 8.23 4.94 1.54
N ILE A 4 9.49 5.30 1.44
CA ILE A 4 10.38 4.87 0.35
C ILE A 4 11.34 3.82 0.89
N PHE A 5 11.25 2.60 0.34
CA PHE A 5 12.10 1.48 0.77
C PHE A 5 13.27 1.21 -0.17
N ASP A 6 13.21 1.73 -1.43
CA ASP A 6 14.23 1.49 -2.44
C ASP A 6 14.04 2.45 -3.64
N GLY A 7 15.04 2.54 -4.51
CA GLY A 7 15.05 3.38 -5.72
C GLY A 7 15.70 4.74 -5.52
N VAL A 8 15.67 5.27 -4.29
CA VAL A 8 16.41 6.44 -3.83
C VAL A 8 16.98 6.10 -2.45
N HIS A 9 18.22 6.47 -2.22
CA HIS A 9 18.82 6.26 -0.91
C HIS A 9 18.28 7.31 0.08
N VAL A 10 17.69 6.83 1.16
CA VAL A 10 17.24 7.65 2.30
C VAL A 10 18.07 7.20 3.51
N GLY A 11 18.85 8.08 4.07
CA GLY A 11 19.66 7.78 5.25
C GLY A 11 18.78 7.62 6.51
N ASP A 12 19.31 6.96 7.54
CA ASP A 12 18.60 6.62 8.78
C ASP A 12 18.00 7.84 9.51
N LEU A 13 18.58 9.03 9.32
CA LEU A 13 18.12 10.28 9.93
C LEU A 13 17.49 11.25 8.92
N GLU A 14 17.32 10.84 7.70
CA GLU A 14 16.76 11.68 6.64
C GLU A 14 15.25 11.47 6.51
N ASN A 15 14.55 12.53 6.13
CA ASN A 15 13.17 12.47 5.77
C ASN A 15 13.02 12.15 4.28
N ASP A 16 12.31 11.09 3.94
CA ASP A 16 12.11 10.66 2.55
C ASP A 16 11.45 11.73 1.67
N THR A 17 10.58 12.57 2.24
CA THR A 17 9.96 13.69 1.53
C THR A 17 10.99 14.76 1.13
N GLU A 18 11.95 15.07 2.01
CA GLU A 18 13.02 16.03 1.73
C GLU A 18 13.97 15.47 0.67
N VAL A 19 14.36 14.21 0.81
CA VAL A 19 15.20 13.51 -0.18
C VAL A 19 14.53 13.52 -1.54
N MET A 20 13.23 13.17 -1.60
CA MET A 20 12.45 13.22 -2.84
C MET A 20 12.37 14.62 -3.44
N PHE A 21 12.18 15.64 -2.60
CA PHE A 21 12.15 17.03 -3.07
C PHE A 21 13.47 17.40 -3.73
N HIS A 22 14.62 17.05 -3.15
CA HIS A 22 15.93 17.31 -3.75
C HIS A 22 16.09 16.59 -5.09
N HIS A 23 15.71 15.33 -5.21
CA HIS A 23 15.77 14.60 -6.47
C HIS A 23 14.85 15.22 -7.54
N LEU A 24 13.63 15.61 -7.17
CA LEU A 24 12.70 16.28 -8.09
C LEU A 24 13.20 17.65 -8.54
N ALA A 25 13.89 18.39 -7.67
CA ALA A 25 14.48 19.68 -8.01
C ALA A 25 15.59 19.57 -9.07
N LEU A 26 16.27 18.41 -9.16
CA LEU A 26 17.28 18.12 -10.16
C LEU A 26 16.70 17.67 -11.51
N CYS A 27 15.43 17.28 -11.56
CA CYS A 27 14.77 16.84 -12.78
C CYS A 27 14.58 18.01 -13.76
N SER A 28 15.22 17.93 -14.92
CA SER A 28 15.18 18.95 -15.97
C SER A 28 14.08 18.69 -17.01
N SER A 29 13.61 17.46 -17.12
CA SER A 29 12.61 17.01 -18.10
C SER A 29 11.50 16.18 -17.48
N GLU A 30 10.43 15.98 -18.23
CA GLU A 30 9.35 15.05 -17.84
C GLU A 30 9.87 13.61 -17.73
N ALA A 31 10.80 13.24 -18.63
CA ALA A 31 11.42 11.92 -18.61
C ALA A 31 12.20 11.66 -17.32
N ASP A 32 12.88 12.67 -16.77
CA ASP A 32 13.61 12.55 -15.51
C ASP A 32 12.65 12.30 -14.33
N ILE A 33 11.54 13.05 -14.29
CA ILE A 33 10.50 12.87 -13.26
C ILE A 33 9.92 11.45 -13.33
N LEU A 34 9.56 10.98 -14.52
CA LEU A 34 8.98 9.66 -14.71
C LEU A 34 9.99 8.54 -14.43
N SER A 35 11.27 8.75 -14.78
CA SER A 35 12.35 7.82 -14.45
C SER A 35 12.52 7.69 -12.93
N LEU A 36 12.53 8.81 -12.22
CA LEU A 36 12.61 8.85 -10.77
C LEU A 36 11.46 8.04 -10.14
N PHE A 37 10.20 8.35 -10.47
CA PHE A 37 9.05 7.63 -9.93
C PHE A 37 9.00 6.14 -10.34
N SER A 38 9.53 5.80 -11.52
CA SER A 38 9.64 4.40 -11.96
C SER A 38 10.63 3.58 -11.11
N SER A 39 11.64 4.25 -10.55
CA SER A 39 12.63 3.60 -9.69
C SER A 39 12.14 3.35 -8.27
N LEU A 40 11.23 4.17 -7.76
CA LEU A 40 10.78 4.12 -6.38
C LEU A 40 10.10 2.80 -6.02
N ARG A 41 10.43 2.29 -4.85
CA ARG A 41 9.77 1.15 -4.21
C ARG A 41 9.28 1.57 -2.85
N GLY A 42 8.02 1.29 -2.57
CA GLY A 42 7.36 1.68 -1.34
C GLY A 42 5.94 2.17 -1.60
N PRO A 43 5.10 2.29 -0.56
CA PRO A 43 3.78 2.88 -0.65
C PRO A 43 3.90 4.40 -0.68
N TRP A 44 3.45 5.06 -1.74
CA TRP A 44 3.49 6.51 -1.82
C TRP A 44 2.29 7.11 -2.55
N SER A 45 1.97 8.33 -2.18
CA SER A 45 1.18 9.28 -2.96
C SER A 45 1.83 10.65 -2.88
N PHE A 46 1.76 11.44 -3.93
CA PHE A 46 2.43 12.73 -3.97
C PHE A 46 1.62 13.78 -4.71
N ILE A 47 1.91 15.04 -4.39
CA ILE A 47 1.52 16.23 -5.12
C ILE A 47 2.80 17.07 -5.22
N TYR A 48 3.24 17.39 -6.43
CA TYR A 48 4.46 18.15 -6.69
C TYR A 48 4.18 19.31 -7.63
N TYR A 49 4.44 20.53 -7.17
CA TYR A 49 4.39 21.71 -7.99
C TYR A 49 5.78 22.03 -8.54
N GLN A 50 5.93 21.93 -9.87
CA GLN A 50 7.14 22.30 -10.58
C GLN A 50 7.07 23.76 -11.01
N ALA A 51 7.65 24.66 -10.21
CA ALA A 51 7.59 26.11 -10.42
C ALA A 51 8.21 26.54 -11.77
N SER A 52 9.33 25.94 -12.18
CA SER A 52 10.04 26.28 -13.44
C SER A 52 9.20 26.08 -14.69
N ARG A 53 8.24 25.14 -14.67
CA ARG A 53 7.34 24.82 -15.79
C ARG A 53 5.89 25.16 -15.52
N HIS A 54 5.58 25.66 -14.32
CA HIS A 54 4.23 25.97 -13.88
C HIS A 54 3.28 24.77 -14.03
N SER A 55 3.74 23.61 -13.60
CA SER A 55 3.04 22.34 -13.75
C SER A 55 2.80 21.69 -12.40
N LEU A 56 1.63 21.08 -12.25
CA LEU A 56 1.28 20.28 -11.08
C LEU A 56 1.32 18.80 -11.45
N TRP A 57 2.11 18.02 -10.72
CA TRP A 57 2.24 16.59 -10.86
C TRP A 57 1.65 15.90 -9.64
N PHE A 58 0.90 14.83 -9.85
CA PHE A 58 0.34 14.06 -8.74
C PHE A 58 0.07 12.62 -9.16
N GLY A 59 0.04 11.74 -8.18
CA GLY A 59 -0.22 10.34 -8.43
C GLY A 59 0.00 9.45 -7.22
N ARG A 60 -0.18 8.18 -7.45
CA ARG A 60 -0.04 7.11 -6.45
C ARG A 60 0.92 6.05 -6.96
N ASP A 61 1.49 5.28 -6.03
CA ASP A 61 2.29 4.11 -6.41
C ASP A 61 1.46 3.11 -7.24
N TYR A 62 2.16 2.21 -7.93
CA TYR A 62 1.55 1.25 -8.84
C TYR A 62 0.38 0.45 -8.24
N PHE A 63 0.43 0.16 -6.94
CA PHE A 63 -0.62 -0.58 -6.24
C PHE A 63 -1.68 0.32 -5.59
N GLY A 64 -1.51 1.62 -5.60
CA GLY A 64 -2.42 2.57 -4.96
C GLY A 64 -2.53 2.41 -3.44
N ARG A 65 -1.44 2.13 -2.76
CA ARG A 65 -1.44 1.80 -1.32
C ARG A 65 -1.64 2.99 -0.39
N ARG A 66 -1.43 4.21 -0.88
CA ARG A 66 -1.70 5.44 -0.12
C ARG A 66 -2.88 6.17 -0.71
N SER A 67 -3.72 6.73 0.15
CA SER A 67 -4.87 7.51 -0.27
C SER A 67 -4.43 8.81 -0.94
N LEU A 68 -5.03 9.10 -2.06
CA LEU A 68 -5.03 10.42 -2.72
C LEU A 68 -6.38 10.56 -3.40
N LEU A 69 -7.09 11.59 -3.02
CA LEU A 69 -8.45 11.86 -3.49
C LEU A 69 -8.45 13.12 -4.35
N TRP A 70 -9.29 13.13 -5.35
CA TRP A 70 -9.59 14.30 -6.15
C TRP A 70 -11.07 14.65 -6.11
N GLN A 71 -11.35 15.91 -6.31
CA GLN A 71 -12.69 16.43 -6.51
C GLN A 71 -12.65 17.51 -7.57
N PHE A 72 -13.63 17.48 -8.47
CA PHE A 72 -13.85 18.49 -9.49
C PHE A 72 -15.14 19.25 -9.18
N SER A 73 -15.13 20.57 -9.35
CA SER A 73 -16.35 21.37 -9.28
C SER A 73 -17.29 21.00 -10.43
N ASN A 74 -18.59 21.02 -10.15
CA ASN A 74 -19.62 20.82 -11.18
C ASN A 74 -19.99 22.12 -11.91
N GLU A 75 -19.54 23.26 -11.42
CA GLU A 75 -19.84 24.57 -11.94
C GLU A 75 -18.69 25.09 -12.81
N ASP A 76 -18.95 26.08 -13.63
CA ASP A 76 -17.98 26.68 -14.55
C ASP A 76 -16.68 27.20 -13.91
N ASP A 77 -16.62 27.23 -12.60
CA ASP A 77 -15.45 27.65 -11.79
C ASP A 77 -14.29 26.64 -11.75
N SER A 78 -14.31 25.57 -12.53
CA SER A 78 -13.19 24.61 -12.75
C SER A 78 -12.33 24.33 -11.51
N ALA A 79 -12.89 24.42 -10.31
CA ALA A 79 -12.12 24.17 -9.09
C ALA A 79 -11.74 22.71 -9.00
N PHE A 80 -10.46 22.48 -8.78
CA PHE A 80 -9.86 21.17 -8.62
C PHE A 80 -9.20 21.07 -7.26
N CYS A 81 -9.51 20.02 -6.52
CA CYS A 81 -8.95 19.79 -5.21
C CYS A 81 -8.29 18.40 -5.14
N LEU A 82 -7.15 18.35 -4.45
CA LEU A 82 -6.43 17.12 -4.11
C LEU A 82 -6.27 17.05 -2.59
N THR A 83 -6.49 15.88 -2.01
CA THR A 83 -6.32 15.62 -0.58
C THR A 83 -5.99 14.16 -0.31
N SER A 84 -5.36 13.86 0.82
CA SER A 84 -5.15 12.47 1.28
C SER A 84 -6.29 11.94 2.15
N VAL A 85 -7.13 12.84 2.69
CA VAL A 85 -8.29 12.51 3.54
C VAL A 85 -9.47 13.42 3.20
N SER A 86 -10.67 12.91 3.33
CA SER A 86 -11.90 13.70 3.20
C SER A 86 -12.81 13.48 4.38
N VAL A 87 -13.65 14.48 4.65
CA VAL A 87 -14.72 14.35 5.65
C VAL A 87 -15.97 13.87 4.92
N TYR A 88 -16.65 12.90 5.50
CA TYR A 88 -17.96 12.47 5.00
C TYR A 88 -18.95 13.64 5.15
N SER A 89 -19.60 14.04 4.07
CA SER A 89 -20.66 15.05 4.06
C SER A 89 -21.96 14.43 3.55
N GLU A 90 -23.03 14.63 4.29
CA GLU A 90 -24.37 14.20 3.89
C GLU A 90 -24.86 14.85 2.60
N SER A 91 -24.28 16.00 2.22
CA SER A 91 -24.61 16.75 0.99
C SER A 91 -23.96 16.18 -0.29
N GLY A 92 -23.38 14.97 -0.23
CA GLY A 92 -22.91 14.26 -1.42
C GLY A 92 -21.54 14.73 -1.93
N ASN A 93 -20.55 14.84 -1.05
CA ASN A 93 -19.17 15.07 -1.47
C ASN A 93 -18.73 13.98 -2.47
N ARG A 94 -18.39 14.41 -3.66
CA ARG A 94 -17.97 13.54 -4.76
C ARG A 94 -16.45 13.36 -4.77
N TRP A 95 -15.86 13.11 -3.61
CA TRP A 95 -14.46 12.72 -3.55
C TRP A 95 -14.30 11.32 -4.16
N GLN A 96 -13.36 11.19 -5.07
CA GLN A 96 -13.00 9.93 -5.70
C GLN A 96 -11.51 9.68 -5.49
N GLU A 97 -11.11 8.42 -5.45
CA GLU A 97 -9.69 8.09 -5.43
C GLU A 97 -9.04 8.40 -6.78
N VAL A 98 -7.87 9.05 -6.73
CA VAL A 98 -7.01 9.19 -7.90
C VAL A 98 -6.60 7.79 -8.36
N PRO A 99 -6.89 7.39 -9.60
CA PRO A 99 -6.52 6.07 -10.10
C PRO A 99 -5.01 5.83 -10.03
N ALA A 100 -4.61 4.62 -9.59
CA ALA A 100 -3.22 4.20 -9.56
C ALA A 100 -2.68 3.78 -10.94
N SER A 101 -3.30 4.27 -12.00
CA SER A 101 -3.00 3.92 -13.39
C SER A 101 -1.73 4.55 -13.93
N GLY A 102 -1.21 5.54 -13.23
CA GLY A 102 -0.04 6.30 -13.63
C GLY A 102 0.13 7.58 -12.83
N ILE A 103 0.90 8.51 -13.38
CA ILE A 103 1.08 9.86 -12.85
C ILE A 103 0.33 10.85 -13.74
N PHE A 104 -0.35 11.78 -13.09
CA PHE A 104 -1.09 12.85 -13.74
C PHE A 104 -0.30 14.15 -13.70
N LYS A 105 -0.47 14.96 -14.74
CA LYS A 105 0.08 16.32 -14.84
C LYS A 105 -1.01 17.29 -15.26
N ILE A 106 -0.99 18.48 -14.67
CA ILE A 106 -1.75 19.65 -15.10
C ILE A 106 -0.76 20.73 -15.51
N ASP A 107 -0.96 21.31 -16.71
CA ASP A 107 -0.27 22.52 -17.12
C ASP A 107 -1.06 23.72 -16.60
N LEU A 108 -0.58 24.32 -15.50
CA LEU A 108 -1.25 25.45 -14.86
C LEU A 108 -1.11 26.74 -15.70
N LYS A 109 -0.10 26.84 -16.58
CA LYS A 109 0.04 27.97 -17.48
C LYS A 109 -1.03 27.91 -18.59
N ALA A 110 -1.24 26.75 -19.17
CA ALA A 110 -2.32 26.53 -20.13
C ALA A 110 -3.69 26.77 -19.47
N TYR A 111 -3.92 26.23 -18.27
CA TYR A 111 -5.14 26.46 -17.50
C TYR A 111 -5.40 27.95 -17.22
N ALA A 112 -4.39 28.71 -16.81
CA ALA A 112 -4.51 30.15 -16.57
C ALA A 112 -5.01 30.91 -17.80
N THR A 113 -4.63 30.44 -19.01
CA THR A 113 -5.00 31.06 -20.29
C THR A 113 -6.36 30.60 -20.79
N THR A 114 -6.62 29.30 -20.77
CA THR A 114 -7.82 28.69 -21.39
C THR A 114 -9.00 28.58 -20.43
N LYS A 115 -8.75 28.63 -19.13
CA LYS A 115 -9.73 28.32 -18.07
C LYS A 115 -10.32 26.90 -18.17
N SER A 116 -9.74 26.05 -19.00
CA SER A 116 -10.13 24.66 -19.17
C SER A 116 -9.11 23.75 -18.54
N LEU A 117 -9.55 22.87 -17.64
CA LEU A 117 -8.70 21.92 -16.96
C LEU A 117 -8.42 20.73 -17.87
N SER A 118 -7.14 20.51 -18.16
CA SER A 118 -6.66 19.37 -18.94
C SER A 118 -5.67 18.54 -18.13
N LEU A 119 -5.97 17.26 -18.00
CA LEU A 119 -5.11 16.28 -17.36
C LEU A 119 -4.29 15.53 -18.41
N THR A 120 -3.00 15.41 -18.18
CA THR A 120 -2.13 14.51 -18.98
C THR A 120 -1.79 13.30 -18.10
N LEU A 121 -2.13 12.11 -18.58
CA LEU A 121 -1.78 10.84 -17.92
C LEU A 121 -0.51 10.25 -18.52
N PHE A 122 0.44 9.91 -17.64
CA PHE A 122 1.63 9.11 -17.93
C PHE A 122 1.43 7.72 -17.30
N PRO A 123 1.02 6.73 -18.07
CA PRO A 123 0.58 5.44 -17.53
C PRO A 123 1.75 4.53 -17.17
N TRP A 124 1.48 3.52 -16.33
CA TRP A 124 2.40 2.42 -16.08
C TRP A 124 2.48 1.49 -17.28
N LYS A 125 3.70 1.10 -17.65
CA LYS A 125 3.97 0.07 -18.66
C LYS A 125 4.76 -1.07 -18.06
N TYR A 126 4.41 -2.29 -18.43
CA TYR A 126 5.24 -3.45 -18.14
C TYR A 126 6.48 -3.45 -19.04
N ARG A 127 7.55 -4.04 -18.53
CA ARG A 127 8.78 -4.23 -19.32
C ARG A 127 8.66 -5.26 -20.44
N CYS A 128 7.56 -6.02 -20.49
CA CYS A 128 7.35 -7.10 -21.45
C CYS A 128 6.49 -6.66 -22.62
N THR A 129 6.96 -7.05 -23.81
CA THR A 129 6.34 -7.07 -25.16
C THR A 129 5.28 -5.99 -25.49
N GLU A 130 5.54 -5.27 -26.57
CA GLU A 130 4.76 -4.14 -27.09
C GLU A 130 3.25 -4.41 -27.24
N LYS A 131 2.83 -5.64 -27.58
CA LYS A 131 1.42 -5.97 -27.79
C LYS A 131 0.57 -6.01 -26.53
N ALA A 132 1.12 -6.49 -25.40
CA ALA A 132 0.37 -6.53 -24.15
C ALA A 132 0.24 -5.15 -23.50
N ALA A 133 1.12 -4.21 -23.86
CA ALA A 133 1.10 -2.85 -23.34
C ALA A 133 0.00 -1.99 -23.98
N GLU A 134 -0.27 -2.14 -25.27
CA GLU A 134 -1.28 -1.36 -26.01
C GLU A 134 -2.70 -1.67 -25.50
N ASP A 135 -3.03 -2.93 -25.29
CA ASP A 135 -4.34 -3.34 -24.77
C ASP A 135 -4.62 -2.84 -23.34
N ILE A 136 -3.59 -2.77 -22.50
CA ILE A 136 -3.70 -2.26 -21.13
C ILE A 136 -3.93 -0.74 -21.12
N PHE A 137 -3.33 0.00 -22.03
CA PHE A 137 -3.52 1.45 -22.14
C PHE A 137 -4.95 1.85 -22.49
N ILE A 138 -5.57 1.18 -23.45
CA ILE A 138 -6.92 1.48 -23.92
C ILE A 138 -7.90 1.29 -22.76
N ASN A 139 -7.78 0.19 -22.01
CA ASN A 139 -8.65 -0.10 -20.88
C ASN A 139 -8.50 0.90 -19.72
N VAL A 140 -7.29 1.39 -19.48
CA VAL A 140 -7.03 2.37 -18.41
C VAL A 140 -7.64 3.73 -18.73
N LEU A 141 -7.53 4.19 -19.97
CA LEU A 141 -8.14 5.45 -20.41
C LEU A 141 -9.66 5.41 -20.27
N ASP A 142 -10.28 4.34 -20.74
CA ASP A 142 -11.73 4.18 -20.68
C ASP A 142 -12.25 4.15 -19.24
N GLN A 143 -11.49 3.58 -18.31
CA GLN A 143 -11.85 3.58 -16.90
C GLN A 143 -11.70 4.97 -16.27
N VAL A 144 -10.56 5.63 -16.47
CA VAL A 144 -10.30 6.95 -15.89
C VAL A 144 -11.23 8.00 -16.49
N SER A 145 -11.50 7.97 -17.80
CA SER A 145 -12.39 8.93 -18.46
C SER A 145 -13.85 8.81 -18.04
N LYS A 146 -14.31 7.62 -17.63
CA LYS A 146 -15.70 7.44 -17.14
C LYS A 146 -15.95 8.14 -15.80
N ASP A 147 -14.91 8.27 -15.00
CA ASP A 147 -14.99 8.87 -13.66
C ASP A 147 -14.79 10.39 -13.68
N LEU A 148 -14.36 10.95 -14.81
CA LEU A 148 -14.13 12.39 -14.96
C LEU A 148 -15.39 13.11 -15.42
N PRO A 149 -15.64 14.34 -14.93
CA PRO A 149 -16.68 15.21 -15.48
C PRO A 149 -16.44 15.53 -16.95
N ASN A 150 -17.52 15.67 -17.73
CA ASN A 150 -17.44 15.88 -19.19
C ASN A 150 -16.66 17.12 -19.62
N HIS A 151 -16.48 18.12 -18.73
CA HIS A 151 -15.72 19.33 -19.01
C HIS A 151 -14.22 19.20 -18.76
N ILE A 152 -13.78 18.06 -18.22
CA ILE A 152 -12.37 17.78 -17.97
C ILE A 152 -11.82 16.95 -19.13
N SER A 153 -10.81 17.47 -19.80
CA SER A 153 -10.13 16.70 -20.84
C SER A 153 -9.03 15.84 -20.25
N LEU A 154 -9.00 14.57 -20.65
CA LEU A 154 -7.92 13.65 -20.34
C LEU A 154 -7.16 13.31 -21.62
N ALA A 155 -5.90 13.68 -21.67
CA ALA A 155 -5.00 13.29 -22.74
C ALA A 155 -4.00 12.25 -22.23
N MET A 156 -3.77 11.21 -23.03
CA MET A 156 -2.53 10.43 -22.84
C MET A 156 -1.38 11.17 -23.48
N ASN A 157 -0.24 11.13 -22.81
CA ASN A 157 0.97 11.65 -23.44
C ASN A 157 1.26 10.82 -24.70
N GLY A 158 1.05 11.42 -25.86
CA GLY A 158 1.35 10.81 -27.17
C GLY A 158 2.86 10.59 -27.41
N SER A 159 3.73 11.16 -26.55
CA SER A 159 5.14 10.81 -26.50
C SER A 159 5.29 9.42 -25.87
N LYS A 160 6.34 8.68 -26.25
CA LYS A 160 6.66 7.36 -25.70
C LYS A 160 7.04 7.37 -24.19
N LEU A 161 6.78 8.48 -23.50
CA LEU A 161 7.07 8.65 -22.08
C LEU A 161 6.03 7.92 -21.22
N CYS A 162 6.52 7.06 -20.36
CA CYS A 162 5.68 6.24 -19.48
C CYS A 162 6.46 5.85 -18.23
N LEU A 163 5.74 5.42 -17.21
CA LEU A 163 6.32 4.82 -16.02
C LEU A 163 6.60 3.34 -16.26
N THR A 164 7.68 2.84 -15.68
CA THR A 164 7.97 1.41 -15.67
C THR A 164 7.31 0.75 -14.45
N ALA A 165 6.42 -0.20 -14.69
CA ALA A 165 5.79 -0.95 -13.61
C ALA A 165 6.84 -1.72 -12.78
N PRO A 166 6.72 -1.75 -11.44
CA PRO A 166 7.67 -2.42 -10.55
C PRO A 166 7.56 -3.94 -10.59
N VAL A 167 6.56 -4.46 -11.29
CA VAL A 167 6.24 -5.89 -11.38
C VAL A 167 6.09 -6.30 -12.84
N ILE A 168 6.25 -7.60 -13.08
CA ILE A 168 5.86 -8.21 -14.36
C ILE A 168 4.36 -8.49 -14.37
N PRO A 169 3.72 -8.58 -15.55
CA PRO A 169 2.32 -8.95 -15.63
C PRO A 169 2.06 -10.28 -14.93
N LEU A 170 1.00 -10.32 -14.11
CA LEU A 170 0.55 -11.58 -13.53
C LEU A 170 0.09 -12.51 -14.67
N ASN A 171 0.51 -13.77 -14.58
CA ASN A 171 0.00 -14.80 -15.49
C ASN A 171 -1.50 -15.01 -15.19
N LYS A 172 -2.34 -14.57 -16.12
CA LYS A 172 -3.81 -14.73 -16.03
C LYS A 172 -4.30 -16.04 -16.64
N THR A 173 -3.43 -16.77 -17.33
CA THR A 173 -3.76 -18.10 -17.84
C THR A 173 -3.79 -19.06 -16.66
N ILE A 174 -4.98 -19.60 -16.39
CA ILE A 174 -5.12 -20.75 -15.51
C ILE A 174 -4.36 -21.88 -16.23
N SER A 175 -3.27 -22.36 -15.66
CA SER A 175 -2.61 -23.54 -16.13
C SER A 175 -3.65 -24.67 -16.05
N GLU A 176 -4.09 -25.19 -17.19
CA GLU A 176 -4.85 -26.43 -17.19
C GLU A 176 -3.96 -27.44 -16.46
N ALA A 177 -4.42 -27.87 -15.29
CA ALA A 177 -3.72 -28.88 -14.54
C ALA A 177 -3.65 -30.14 -15.41
N SER A 178 -2.54 -30.29 -16.13
CA SER A 178 -2.22 -31.48 -16.88
C SER A 178 -1.83 -32.57 -15.88
N GLY A 179 -2.80 -33.08 -15.18
CA GLY A 179 -2.66 -34.16 -14.24
C GLY A 179 -3.99 -34.42 -13.59
N GLU A 180 -4.58 -35.54 -13.90
CA GLU A 180 -5.66 -36.11 -13.12
C GLU A 180 -5.17 -36.17 -11.66
N TYR A 181 -5.60 -35.20 -10.84
CA TYR A 181 -5.57 -35.41 -9.40
C TYR A 181 -6.49 -36.61 -9.15
N PRO A 182 -5.96 -37.76 -8.67
CA PRO A 182 -6.79 -38.93 -8.42
C PRO A 182 -7.92 -38.50 -7.50
N GLY A 183 -9.12 -38.49 -8.03
CA GLY A 183 -10.47 -38.34 -7.49
C GLY A 183 -10.69 -37.96 -6.04
N THR A 184 -9.94 -37.02 -5.49
CA THR A 184 -10.21 -36.45 -4.17
C THR A 184 -11.15 -35.27 -4.35
N ASN A 185 -12.42 -35.49 -4.02
CA ASN A 185 -13.41 -34.44 -3.87
C ASN A 185 -12.87 -33.36 -2.92
N PHE A 186 -12.39 -32.25 -3.47
CA PHE A 186 -11.87 -31.10 -2.69
C PHE A 186 -12.85 -30.59 -1.62
N SER A 187 -14.15 -30.82 -1.81
CA SER A 187 -15.20 -30.44 -0.84
C SER A 187 -15.06 -31.13 0.52
N ASN A 188 -14.40 -32.29 0.60
CA ASN A 188 -14.22 -33.04 1.83
C ASN A 188 -12.87 -32.79 2.51
N ILE A 189 -11.92 -32.12 1.83
CA ILE A 189 -10.56 -31.91 2.36
C ILE A 189 -10.51 -30.69 3.30
N ILE A 190 -11.45 -29.76 3.17
CA ILE A 190 -11.46 -28.51 3.95
C ILE A 190 -11.63 -28.75 5.46
N HIS A 191 -12.17 -29.88 5.87
CA HIS A 191 -12.49 -30.12 7.28
C HIS A 191 -11.43 -30.86 8.10
N MET A 192 -10.43 -31.48 7.50
CA MET A 192 -9.39 -32.21 8.25
C MET A 192 -8.05 -32.26 7.51
N VAL A 193 -7.40 -31.13 7.29
CA VAL A 193 -5.99 -31.16 6.89
C VAL A 193 -5.17 -31.42 8.13
N SER A 194 -4.74 -32.67 8.33
CA SER A 194 -3.85 -33.02 9.43
C SER A 194 -2.44 -32.48 9.19
N VAL A 195 -1.66 -32.36 10.26
CA VAL A 195 -0.24 -31.97 10.17
C VAL A 195 0.53 -32.92 9.26
N GLU A 196 0.21 -34.21 9.32
CA GLU A 196 0.82 -35.25 8.49
C GLU A 196 0.51 -35.05 7.01
N THR A 197 -0.73 -34.62 6.67
CA THR A 197 -1.12 -34.30 5.30
C THR A 197 -0.33 -33.09 4.76
N LEU A 198 -0.16 -32.06 5.59
CA LEU A 198 0.65 -30.89 5.25
C LEU A 198 2.13 -31.24 5.09
N GLN A 199 2.67 -32.05 6.00
CA GLN A 199 4.04 -32.57 5.92
C GLN A 199 4.26 -33.40 4.64
N GLY A 200 3.30 -34.27 4.30
CA GLY A 200 3.33 -35.02 3.04
C GLY A 200 3.31 -34.11 1.82
N PHE A 201 2.49 -33.04 1.84
CA PHE A 201 2.45 -32.06 0.76
C PHE A 201 3.77 -31.29 0.62
N LEU A 202 4.43 -30.95 1.73
CA LEU A 202 5.72 -30.27 1.76
C LEU A 202 6.91 -31.23 1.57
N ALA A 203 6.70 -32.55 1.51
CA ALA A 203 7.75 -33.52 1.24
C ALA A 203 8.30 -33.42 -0.20
N GLU A 204 7.52 -32.85 -1.14
CA GLU A 204 7.99 -32.55 -2.48
C GLU A 204 9.01 -31.41 -2.45
N GLU A 205 10.24 -31.69 -2.84
CA GLU A 205 11.37 -30.73 -2.81
C GLU A 205 11.04 -29.42 -3.54
N HIS A 206 10.31 -29.50 -4.67
CA HIS A 206 9.89 -28.31 -5.42
C HIS A 206 8.95 -27.43 -4.62
N LYS A 207 7.94 -27.98 -3.95
CA LYS A 207 6.99 -27.21 -3.13
C LYS A 207 7.68 -26.60 -1.93
N LYS A 208 8.54 -27.36 -1.27
CA LYS A 208 9.36 -26.87 -0.17
C LYS A 208 10.21 -25.67 -0.59
N LYS A 209 10.87 -25.76 -1.75
CA LYS A 209 11.66 -24.66 -2.31
C LYS A 209 10.81 -23.40 -2.55
N LEU A 210 9.61 -23.55 -3.12
CA LEU A 210 8.70 -22.40 -3.35
C LEU A 210 8.27 -21.74 -2.03
N VAL A 211 7.95 -22.54 -1.01
CA VAL A 211 7.61 -22.02 0.32
C VAL A 211 8.76 -21.23 0.92
N HIS A 212 10.00 -21.77 0.87
CA HIS A 212 11.17 -21.05 1.37
C HIS A 212 11.38 -19.73 0.60
N GLN A 213 11.32 -19.75 -0.71
CA GLN A 213 11.43 -18.52 -1.52
C GLN A 213 10.37 -17.49 -1.16
N PHE A 214 9.13 -17.92 -0.92
CA PHE A 214 8.06 -17.02 -0.48
C PHE A 214 8.35 -16.42 0.90
N ILE A 215 8.80 -17.25 1.85
CA ILE A 215 9.18 -16.79 3.20
C ILE A 215 10.34 -15.80 3.12
N ASP A 216 11.36 -16.06 2.29
CA ASP A 216 12.51 -15.17 2.13
C ASP A 216 12.09 -13.79 1.60
N VAL A 217 11.23 -13.75 0.58
CA VAL A 217 10.69 -12.50 0.03
C VAL A 217 9.86 -11.74 1.06
N LEU A 218 8.98 -12.45 1.79
CA LEU A 218 8.15 -11.85 2.82
C LEU A 218 9.00 -11.35 4.00
N SER A 219 10.00 -12.14 4.40
CA SER A 219 10.94 -11.77 5.46
C SER A 219 11.72 -10.50 5.12
N GLU A 220 12.21 -10.38 3.89
CA GLU A 220 12.89 -9.17 3.43
C GLU A 220 11.93 -7.96 3.40
N ALA A 221 10.68 -8.16 3.00
CA ALA A 221 9.67 -7.10 3.02
C ALA A 221 9.35 -6.63 4.45
N VAL A 222 9.30 -7.52 5.43
CA VAL A 222 9.12 -7.19 6.85
C VAL A 222 10.37 -6.49 7.39
N LYS A 223 11.56 -7.03 7.11
CA LYS A 223 12.84 -6.45 7.53
C LYS A 223 12.97 -4.97 7.19
N ARG A 224 12.65 -4.59 5.96
CA ARG A 224 12.70 -3.19 5.49
C ARG A 224 11.80 -2.26 6.30
N ARG A 225 10.79 -2.77 6.98
CA ARG A 225 9.83 -1.99 7.77
C ARG A 225 10.16 -1.90 9.25
N VAL A 226 10.93 -2.85 9.77
CA VAL A 226 11.14 -2.96 11.21
C VAL A 226 12.60 -2.76 11.64
N LEU A 227 13.56 -2.98 10.73
CA LEU A 227 14.99 -2.91 11.10
C LEU A 227 15.52 -1.48 11.15
N PHE A 228 15.16 -0.65 10.14
CA PHE A 228 15.71 0.70 9.95
C PHE A 228 14.82 1.80 10.53
N LEU A 229 14.21 1.54 11.68
CA LEU A 229 13.44 2.56 12.39
C LEU A 229 14.38 3.44 13.23
N PHE A 230 14.04 4.72 13.33
CA PHE A 230 14.70 5.63 14.26
C PHE A 230 14.45 5.16 15.69
N ARG A 231 15.55 4.93 16.43
CA ARG A 231 15.53 4.50 17.84
C ARG A 231 16.33 5.49 18.64
N ASP A 232 15.65 6.22 19.55
CA ASP A 232 16.34 7.17 20.43
C ASP A 232 17.46 6.47 21.21
N GLU A 233 18.70 6.89 21.00
CA GLU A 233 19.89 6.35 21.71
C GLU A 233 19.95 6.73 23.21
N ASP A 234 19.05 7.58 23.69
CA ASP A 234 19.08 8.15 25.04
C ASP A 234 18.87 7.14 26.18
N GLN A 235 18.80 5.86 25.91
CA GLN A 235 18.70 4.83 26.95
C GLN A 235 20.07 4.27 27.42
N LYS A 236 21.19 4.68 26.84
CA LYS A 236 22.51 4.14 27.24
C LYS A 236 23.02 4.66 28.57
N THR A 237 22.37 5.64 29.21
CA THR A 237 22.90 6.34 30.43
C THR A 237 21.99 6.28 31.65
N ARG A 238 20.95 5.46 31.69
CA ARG A 238 20.16 5.28 32.92
C ARG A 238 20.55 4.02 33.66
N GLU A 239 21.06 4.25 34.86
CA GLU A 239 21.56 3.29 35.83
C GLU A 239 20.66 2.05 36.03
N VAL A 240 21.35 0.94 36.22
CA VAL A 240 20.90 -0.43 36.46
C VAL A 240 20.12 -0.54 37.79
N THR A 241 18.94 0.05 37.87
CA THR A 241 18.06 -0.21 39.05
C THR A 241 16.59 -0.18 38.59
N SER A 242 16.05 -1.33 38.41
CA SER A 242 14.69 -1.71 38.01
C SER A 242 14.59 -2.20 36.55
N MET A 243 13.80 -3.23 36.32
CA MET A 243 13.51 -3.80 35.02
C MET A 243 13.31 -2.67 33.99
N PRO A 244 14.13 -2.57 32.97
CA PRO A 244 13.97 -1.51 31.99
C PRO A 244 12.65 -1.73 31.27
N ASN A 245 11.73 -0.79 31.45
CA ASN A 245 10.52 -0.72 30.65
C ASN A 245 10.95 -0.39 29.21
N ARG A 246 11.36 -1.43 28.44
CA ARG A 246 11.84 -1.28 27.09
C ARG A 246 10.64 -0.88 26.21
N LYS A 247 10.74 0.29 25.63
CA LYS A 247 9.73 0.81 24.70
C LYS A 247 9.75 -0.01 23.43
N ALA A 248 8.59 -0.50 22.99
CA ALA A 248 8.43 -1.08 21.65
C ALA A 248 8.44 0.02 20.59
N HIS A 249 9.23 -0.16 19.52
CA HIS A 249 9.22 0.71 18.36
C HIS A 249 8.41 0.12 17.22
N VAL A 250 8.07 -1.17 17.32
CA VAL A 250 7.26 -1.92 16.36
C VAL A 250 5.98 -2.36 17.02
N ALA A 251 4.85 -2.12 16.35
CA ALA A 251 3.56 -2.66 16.71
C ALA A 251 2.96 -3.42 15.53
N VAL A 252 2.38 -4.58 15.79
CA VAL A 252 1.71 -5.41 14.79
C VAL A 252 0.22 -5.44 15.10
N LEU A 253 -0.63 -5.09 14.11
CA LEU A 253 -2.07 -5.32 14.21
C LEU A 253 -2.33 -6.83 14.19
N PHE A 254 -2.70 -7.38 15.34
CA PHE A 254 -2.74 -8.80 15.57
C PHE A 254 -4.18 -9.30 15.72
N SER A 255 -4.70 -9.93 14.67
CA SER A 255 -6.05 -10.49 14.66
C SER A 255 -6.13 -11.94 15.18
N GLY A 256 -4.98 -12.58 15.43
CA GLY A 256 -4.90 -14.02 15.72
C GLY A 256 -5.01 -14.92 14.47
N GLY A 257 -5.19 -14.31 13.28
CA GLY A 257 -5.16 -15.04 12.00
C GLY A 257 -3.72 -15.36 11.57
N ILE A 258 -3.58 -16.34 10.67
CA ILE A 258 -2.27 -16.85 10.20
C ILE A 258 -1.37 -15.74 9.66
N ASP A 259 -1.92 -14.77 8.93
CA ASP A 259 -1.15 -13.68 8.34
C ASP A 259 -0.49 -12.82 9.41
N SER A 260 -1.25 -12.43 10.44
CA SER A 260 -0.73 -11.62 11.56
C SER A 260 0.30 -12.37 12.40
N ILE A 261 0.13 -13.68 12.57
CA ILE A 261 1.08 -14.55 13.27
C ILE A 261 2.40 -14.62 12.49
N VAL A 262 2.34 -14.88 11.19
CA VAL A 262 3.55 -14.97 10.35
C VAL A 262 4.29 -13.64 10.30
N ILE A 263 3.58 -12.51 10.18
CA ILE A 263 4.20 -11.18 10.18
C ILE A 263 4.86 -10.89 11.52
N ALA A 264 4.21 -11.20 12.65
CA ALA A 264 4.78 -11.01 13.96
C ALA A 264 6.06 -11.84 14.16
N ALA A 265 6.03 -13.13 13.78
CA ALA A 265 7.20 -14.01 13.86
C ALA A 265 8.35 -13.55 12.95
N LEU A 266 8.06 -13.03 11.75
CA LEU A 266 9.08 -12.46 10.88
C LEU A 266 9.62 -11.13 11.40
N ALA A 267 8.78 -10.30 12.02
CA ALA A 267 9.22 -9.06 12.65
C ALA A 267 10.20 -9.33 13.79
N ASP A 268 9.89 -10.31 14.65
CA ASP A 268 10.76 -10.73 15.76
C ASP A 268 12.17 -11.14 15.30
N LYS A 269 12.29 -11.77 14.14
CA LYS A 269 13.58 -12.13 13.54
C LYS A 269 14.47 -10.93 13.18
N HIS A 270 13.86 -9.75 12.95
CA HIS A 270 14.54 -8.58 12.42
C HIS A 270 14.64 -7.41 13.40
N VAL A 271 13.79 -7.40 14.42
CA VAL A 271 13.86 -6.40 15.49
C VAL A 271 15.13 -6.67 16.32
N PRO A 272 15.86 -5.62 16.80
CA PRO A 272 17.05 -5.79 17.63
C PRO A 272 16.78 -6.66 18.85
N LEU A 273 17.75 -7.49 19.20
CA LEU A 273 17.64 -8.46 20.30
C LEU A 273 17.21 -7.78 21.61
N GLY A 274 16.10 -8.25 22.15
CA GLY A 274 15.54 -7.76 23.41
C GLY A 274 14.72 -6.47 23.29
N GLU A 275 14.45 -6.01 22.09
CA GLU A 275 13.42 -5.00 21.84
C GLU A 275 12.04 -5.68 21.77
N PRO A 276 11.03 -5.23 22.54
CA PRO A 276 9.70 -5.81 22.51
C PRO A 276 8.94 -5.39 21.23
N ILE A 277 7.98 -6.22 20.84
CA ILE A 277 6.99 -5.92 19.79
C ILE A 277 5.62 -5.85 20.45
N ASP A 278 4.88 -4.77 20.22
CA ASP A 278 3.51 -4.64 20.68
C ASP A 278 2.55 -5.37 19.72
N LEU A 279 1.76 -6.29 20.25
CA LEU A 279 0.67 -6.93 19.50
C LEU A 279 -0.64 -6.24 19.82
N LEU A 280 -1.17 -5.50 18.83
CA LEU A 280 -2.39 -4.72 19.00
C LEU A 280 -3.60 -5.48 18.47
N ASN A 281 -4.55 -5.80 19.35
CA ASN A 281 -5.82 -6.38 18.96
C ASN A 281 -6.93 -5.34 19.09
N VAL A 282 -7.84 -5.27 18.11
CA VAL A 282 -8.99 -4.37 18.10
C VAL A 282 -10.26 -5.20 18.02
N ALA A 283 -11.08 -5.12 19.07
CA ALA A 283 -12.41 -5.69 19.11
C ALA A 283 -13.47 -4.59 19.01
N PHE A 284 -14.45 -4.80 18.15
CA PHE A 284 -15.60 -3.89 18.03
C PHE A 284 -16.77 -4.48 18.84
N MET A 285 -17.18 -3.76 19.89
CA MET A 285 -18.42 -4.12 20.60
C MET A 285 -19.64 -3.76 19.76
N MET A 286 -20.36 -4.75 19.27
CA MET A 286 -21.70 -4.54 18.74
C MET A 286 -22.67 -4.39 19.93
N LYS A 287 -23.21 -3.19 20.13
CA LYS A 287 -24.35 -3.04 21.03
C LYS A 287 -25.52 -3.83 20.44
N GLU A 288 -25.96 -4.89 21.11
CA GLU A 288 -27.21 -5.58 20.77
C GLU A 288 -28.31 -4.51 20.69
N GLN A 289 -28.91 -4.37 19.51
CA GLN A 289 -30.10 -3.56 19.36
C GLN A 289 -31.19 -4.22 20.19
N ALA A 290 -31.43 -3.67 21.38
CA ALA A 290 -32.62 -4.01 22.12
C ALA A 290 -33.82 -3.84 21.18
N LYS A 291 -34.53 -4.92 20.90
CA LYS A 291 -35.78 -4.94 20.12
C LYS A 291 -36.81 -4.08 20.83
N GLN A 292 -36.74 -2.76 20.66
CA GLN A 292 -37.84 -1.86 20.96
C GLN A 292 -38.51 -1.50 19.62
N LYS A 293 -39.73 -1.98 19.51
CA LYS A 293 -40.69 -1.53 18.52
C LYS A 293 -40.85 -0.02 18.61
N GLY A 294 -40.60 0.64 17.53
CA GLY A 294 -41.08 2.01 17.30
C GLY A 294 -40.03 3.10 17.55
N MET A 295 -39.76 3.83 16.47
CA MET A 295 -39.16 5.19 16.34
C MET A 295 -37.64 5.31 16.31
N ALA A 296 -37.26 6.02 15.23
CA ALA A 296 -36.08 6.85 15.01
C ALA A 296 -34.72 6.17 14.84
N LYS A 297 -34.15 6.37 13.66
CA LYS A 297 -32.75 6.17 13.31
C LYS A 297 -31.84 6.75 14.39
N LYS A 298 -31.21 5.91 15.19
CA LYS A 298 -30.11 6.30 16.07
C LYS A 298 -28.79 5.96 15.40
N HIS A 299 -27.90 6.94 15.36
CA HIS A 299 -26.51 6.77 15.00
C HIS A 299 -25.87 5.68 15.84
N THR A 300 -25.22 4.72 15.18
CA THR A 300 -24.40 3.71 15.83
C THR A 300 -23.10 4.35 16.31
N ASN A 301 -22.98 4.56 17.60
CA ASN A 301 -21.69 4.90 18.22
C ASN A 301 -20.85 3.64 18.28
N TRP A 302 -19.69 3.64 17.63
CA TRP A 302 -18.67 2.61 17.73
C TRP A 302 -17.72 2.99 18.87
N GLU A 303 -17.65 2.16 19.91
CA GLU A 303 -16.59 2.22 20.89
C GLU A 303 -15.50 1.22 20.48
N VAL A 304 -14.26 1.70 20.33
CA VAL A 304 -13.08 0.89 20.06
C VAL A 304 -12.42 0.61 21.40
N GLN A 305 -12.34 -0.66 21.76
CA GLN A 305 -11.54 -1.11 22.91
C GLN A 305 -10.23 -1.67 22.38
N LEU A 306 -9.12 -1.05 22.78
CA LEU A 306 -7.76 -1.52 22.52
C LEU A 306 -7.32 -2.38 23.70
N ASP A 307 -7.21 -3.68 23.49
CA ASP A 307 -6.58 -4.58 24.43
C ASP A 307 -5.12 -4.78 24.04
N LEU A 308 -4.22 -4.32 24.91
CA LEU A 308 -2.79 -4.60 24.81
C LEU A 308 -2.54 -6.01 25.35
N LEU A 309 -2.30 -6.96 24.46
CA LEU A 309 -1.85 -8.29 24.85
C LEU A 309 -0.38 -8.20 25.24
N CYS A 310 -0.11 -8.32 26.55
CA CYS A 310 1.26 -8.32 27.05
C CYS A 310 1.98 -9.63 26.64
N PRO A 311 3.16 -9.59 26.02
CA PRO A 311 3.84 -10.75 25.43
C PRO A 311 4.29 -11.84 26.42
N GLN A 312 4.18 -11.61 27.72
CA GLN A 312 4.80 -12.47 28.72
C GLN A 312 4.18 -13.86 28.89
N GLU A 313 2.98 -14.10 28.43
CA GLU A 313 2.31 -15.42 28.60
C GLU A 313 2.24 -16.28 27.33
N SER A 314 2.30 -15.70 26.13
CA SER A 314 2.12 -16.46 24.90
C SER A 314 3.43 -16.97 24.25
N CYS A 315 4.58 -16.45 24.61
CA CYS A 315 5.85 -16.93 24.06
C CYS A 315 6.39 -18.21 24.70
N LYS A 316 5.84 -18.64 25.85
CA LYS A 316 6.31 -19.90 26.49
C LYS A 316 5.82 -21.18 25.80
N ASP A 317 4.80 -21.09 24.96
CA ASP A 317 4.21 -22.25 24.28
C ASP A 317 4.76 -22.49 22.86
N LEU A 318 5.55 -21.57 22.33
CA LEU A 318 6.15 -21.72 20.99
C LEU A 318 7.50 -22.45 20.99
N ASP A 319 8.18 -22.53 22.14
CA ASP A 319 9.46 -23.25 22.26
C ASP A 319 9.29 -24.76 22.64
N ALA A 320 8.08 -25.26 22.76
CA ALA A 320 7.80 -26.61 23.23
C ALA A 320 7.18 -27.57 22.19
N LYS A 321 7.33 -27.28 20.88
CA LYS A 321 6.96 -28.28 19.87
C LYS A 321 7.87 -28.24 18.66
#